data_37a1a64adf1c86baa1f6899ee850696e
#
_entry.id   37a1a64adf1c86baa1f6899ee850696e
#
_cell.length_a   1.000
_cell.length_b   1.000
_cell.length_c   1.000
_cell.angle_alpha   90.00
_cell.angle_beta   90.00
_cell.angle_gamma   90.00
#
_symmetry.space_group_name_H-M   'P 1'
#
loop_
_entity.id
_entity.type
_entity.pdbx_description
1 polymer ?
#
loop_
_entity_poly.entity_id
_entity_poly.type
_entity_poly.pdbx_seq_one_letter_code
_entity_poly.pdbx_strand_id
1 'polypeptide(L)'
;LCIQGTSFSFIGPIIATGMVGGLPLIFGSCMAAAPIEMIVSRTFKYLRNIITPLVSGIVVLLIGLSLIKVGIVSCSGGYSAMDNGTFGSWENLSIAALVLLSVLFFNRCRNKYLRMSSIVLGLCLGYGLAFALGKVDMSSLNVEMLMSFNIPQPFKYGVEFNVSSFIAIGLVYLITAIEATGDVTANSMISGLPIEGDSYLKRVSGGVMADGFNSFLAGVFNSFPNSIF
;
A
#
# COMPACT_ATOMS: atom_id res chain seq x y z
N LEU A 1 -5.29 13.86 10.73
CA LEU A 1 -4.53 12.67 11.06
C LEU A 1 -4.50 11.77 9.82
N CYS A 2 -3.32 11.41 9.34
CA CYS A 2 -3.15 10.47 8.23
C CYS A 2 -2.52 9.19 8.76
N ILE A 3 -2.91 8.06 8.19
CA ILE A 3 -2.32 6.75 8.49
C ILE A 3 -1.33 6.45 7.38
N GLN A 4 -0.22 5.81 7.70
CA GLN A 4 0.75 5.35 6.71
C GLN A 4 0.76 3.82 6.68
N GLY A 5 0.83 3.28 5.50
CA GLY A 5 0.90 1.84 5.26
C GLY A 5 1.70 1.53 4.00
N THR A 6 1.99 0.25 3.77
CA THR A 6 2.75 -0.18 2.59
C THR A 6 2.03 0.21 1.30
N SER A 7 2.72 0.93 0.42
CA SER A 7 2.15 1.43 -0.82
C SER A 7 2.04 0.37 -1.91
N PHE A 8 0.87 0.28 -2.52
CA PHE A 8 0.62 -0.59 -3.67
C PHE A 8 1.34 -0.12 -4.95
N SER A 9 1.68 1.16 -5.04
CA SER A 9 2.37 1.74 -6.18
C SER A 9 3.74 1.10 -6.44
N PHE A 10 4.37 0.57 -5.40
CA PHE A 10 5.69 -0.07 -5.48
C PHE A 10 5.64 -1.55 -5.90
N ILE A 11 4.48 -2.21 -6.00
CA ILE A 11 4.40 -3.66 -6.26
C ILE A 11 5.18 -4.05 -7.53
N GLY A 12 4.95 -3.35 -8.64
CA GLY A 12 5.62 -3.66 -9.91
C GLY A 12 7.15 -3.55 -9.84
N PRO A 13 7.69 -2.39 -9.46
CA PRO A 13 9.13 -2.20 -9.32
C PRO A 13 9.79 -3.10 -8.27
N ILE A 14 9.11 -3.40 -7.16
CA ILE A 14 9.61 -4.31 -6.12
C ILE A 14 9.72 -5.73 -6.65
N ILE A 15 8.70 -6.24 -7.36
CA ILE A 15 8.76 -7.57 -7.97
C ILE A 15 9.90 -7.63 -8.99
N ALA A 16 10.01 -6.63 -9.86
CA ALA A 16 11.07 -6.59 -10.86
C ALA A 16 12.47 -6.54 -10.23
N THR A 17 12.65 -5.73 -9.19
CA THR A 17 13.92 -5.63 -8.43
C THR A 17 14.23 -6.93 -7.69
N GLY A 18 13.22 -7.55 -7.09
CA GLY A 18 13.37 -8.81 -6.36
C GLY A 18 13.78 -9.97 -7.25
N MET A 19 13.33 -10.01 -8.50
CA MET A 19 13.75 -11.00 -9.49
C MET A 19 15.24 -10.86 -9.88
N VAL A 20 15.82 -9.67 -9.73
CA VAL A 20 17.23 -9.40 -10.10
C VAL A 20 18.19 -9.69 -8.96
N GLY A 21 17.87 -9.26 -7.73
CA GLY A 21 18.81 -9.34 -6.60
C GLY A 21 18.16 -9.64 -5.25
N GLY A 22 16.91 -10.12 -5.24
CA GLY A 22 16.21 -10.52 -4.01
C GLY A 22 15.93 -9.37 -3.05
N LEU A 23 15.71 -9.72 -1.78
CA LEU A 23 15.37 -8.78 -0.71
C LEU A 23 16.47 -7.74 -0.42
N PRO A 24 17.77 -8.09 -0.41
CA PRO A 24 18.84 -7.10 -0.17
C PRO A 24 18.80 -5.95 -1.16
N LEU A 25 18.59 -6.26 -2.44
CA LEU A 25 18.52 -5.25 -3.49
C LEU A 25 17.26 -4.39 -3.40
N ILE A 26 16.11 -4.99 -3.02
CA ILE A 26 14.87 -4.23 -2.79
C ILE A 26 15.09 -3.20 -1.69
N PHE A 27 15.51 -3.62 -0.49
CA PHE A 27 15.64 -2.72 0.65
C PHE A 27 16.72 -1.66 0.41
N GLY A 28 17.84 -2.04 -0.20
CA GLY A 28 18.91 -1.10 -0.54
C GLY A 28 18.46 -0.02 -1.54
N SER A 29 17.76 -0.43 -2.60
CA SER A 29 17.25 0.51 -3.60
C SER A 29 16.13 1.39 -3.04
N CYS A 30 15.24 0.86 -2.20
CA CYS A 30 14.18 1.62 -1.54
C CYS A 30 14.75 2.69 -0.59
N MET A 31 15.72 2.33 0.25
CA MET A 31 16.40 3.29 1.15
C MET A 31 17.14 4.37 0.37
N ALA A 32 17.87 3.98 -0.69
CA ALA A 32 18.63 4.93 -1.49
C ALA A 32 17.71 5.91 -2.24
N ALA A 33 16.52 5.47 -2.65
CA ALA A 33 15.57 6.29 -3.41
C ALA A 33 14.62 7.11 -2.53
N ALA A 34 14.36 6.74 -1.27
CA ALA A 34 13.48 7.48 -0.36
C ALA A 34 13.85 8.98 -0.18
N PRO A 35 15.14 9.39 -0.17
CA PRO A 35 15.51 10.80 -0.16
C PRO A 35 14.95 11.63 -1.33
N ILE A 36 14.61 11.00 -2.45
CA ILE A 36 14.00 11.70 -3.60
C ILE A 36 12.69 12.34 -3.17
N GLU A 37 11.85 11.60 -2.45
CA GLU A 37 10.57 12.11 -1.96
C GLU A 37 10.77 13.21 -0.90
N MET A 38 11.76 13.07 -0.02
CA MET A 38 12.11 14.12 0.94
C MET A 38 12.56 15.41 0.25
N ILE A 39 13.31 15.32 -0.87
CA ILE A 39 13.72 16.47 -1.68
C ILE A 39 12.50 17.11 -2.35
N VAL A 40 11.62 16.30 -2.92
CA VAL A 40 10.34 16.76 -3.52
C VAL A 40 9.53 17.55 -2.50
N SER A 41 9.42 17.05 -1.27
CA SER A 41 8.76 17.73 -0.17
C SER A 41 9.29 19.16 0.07
N ARG A 42 10.62 19.36 0.02
CA ARG A 42 11.25 20.66 0.20
C ARG A 42 11.05 21.60 -0.99
N THR A 43 10.96 21.04 -2.18
CA THR A 43 10.73 21.81 -3.42
C THR A 43 9.25 21.97 -3.76
N PHE A 44 8.34 21.48 -2.92
CA PHE A 44 6.90 21.48 -3.16
C PHE A 44 6.33 22.85 -3.48
N LYS A 45 6.88 23.92 -2.88
CA LYS A 45 6.48 25.31 -3.17
C LYS A 45 6.59 25.66 -4.66
N TYR A 46 7.56 25.10 -5.36
CA TYR A 46 7.76 25.32 -6.81
C TYR A 46 6.93 24.38 -7.66
N LEU A 47 6.68 23.16 -7.15
CA LEU A 47 5.93 22.12 -7.84
C LEU A 47 4.41 22.27 -7.73
N ARG A 48 3.92 23.10 -6.81
CA ARG A 48 2.47 23.28 -6.57
C ARG A 48 1.66 23.68 -7.80
N ASN A 49 2.27 24.35 -8.77
CA ASN A 49 1.59 24.75 -10.01
C ASN A 49 1.44 23.57 -10.99
N ILE A 50 2.25 22.53 -10.83
CA ILE A 50 2.23 21.30 -11.63
C ILE A 50 1.38 20.25 -10.91
N ILE A 51 1.57 20.08 -9.59
CA ILE A 51 0.83 19.15 -8.76
C ILE A 51 -0.48 19.80 -8.33
N THR A 52 -1.44 19.80 -9.24
CA THR A 52 -2.80 20.27 -8.95
C THR A 52 -3.67 19.13 -8.42
N PRO A 53 -4.79 19.40 -7.74
CA PRO A 53 -5.74 18.36 -7.32
C PRO A 53 -6.22 17.47 -8.48
N LEU A 54 -6.31 18.03 -9.69
CA LEU A 54 -6.64 17.26 -10.89
C LEU A 54 -5.57 16.24 -11.23
N VAL A 55 -4.29 16.64 -11.20
CA VAL A 55 -3.16 15.74 -11.47
C VAL A 55 -3.10 14.62 -10.42
N SER A 56 -3.26 14.95 -9.14
CA SER A 56 -3.34 13.95 -8.07
C SER A 56 -4.49 12.97 -8.27
N GLY A 57 -5.69 13.46 -8.64
CA GLY A 57 -6.84 12.59 -8.93
C GLY A 57 -6.59 11.65 -10.11
N ILE A 58 -5.92 12.11 -11.17
CA ILE A 58 -5.55 11.27 -12.32
C ILE A 58 -4.55 10.19 -11.90
N VAL A 59 -3.55 10.54 -11.08
CA VAL A 59 -2.56 9.58 -10.58
C VAL A 59 -3.24 8.47 -9.76
N VAL A 60 -4.09 8.83 -8.80
CA VAL A 60 -4.85 7.87 -7.99
C VAL A 60 -5.74 6.98 -8.86
N LEU A 61 -6.40 7.54 -9.89
CA LEU A 61 -7.18 6.76 -10.85
C LEU A 61 -6.30 5.74 -11.60
N LEU A 62 -5.14 6.15 -12.10
CA LEU A 62 -4.23 5.26 -12.83
C LEU A 62 -3.68 4.15 -11.93
N ILE A 63 -3.36 4.44 -10.66
CA ILE A 63 -2.97 3.45 -9.67
C ILE A 63 -4.11 2.44 -9.47
N GLY A 64 -5.34 2.92 -9.25
CA GLY A 64 -6.52 2.06 -9.13
C GLY A 64 -6.71 1.14 -10.34
N LEU A 65 -6.57 1.67 -11.56
CA LEU A 65 -6.67 0.88 -12.78
C LEU A 65 -5.55 -0.18 -12.89
N SER A 66 -4.33 0.14 -12.48
CA SER A 66 -3.20 -0.80 -12.50
C SER A 66 -3.40 -1.97 -11.52
N LEU A 67 -4.10 -1.72 -10.40
CA LEU A 67 -4.39 -2.71 -9.37
C LEU A 67 -5.53 -3.67 -9.76
N ILE A 68 -6.32 -3.38 -10.79
CA ILE A 68 -7.40 -4.28 -11.25
C ILE A 68 -6.86 -5.67 -11.56
N LYS A 69 -5.71 -5.76 -12.25
CA LYS A 69 -5.08 -7.05 -12.55
C LYS A 69 -4.74 -7.82 -11.27
N VAL A 70 -4.15 -7.16 -10.28
CA VAL A 70 -3.81 -7.77 -8.98
C VAL A 70 -5.07 -8.22 -8.26
N GLY A 71 -6.12 -7.41 -8.28
CA GLY A 71 -7.42 -7.74 -7.70
C GLY A 71 -8.06 -8.98 -8.35
N ILE A 72 -8.06 -9.07 -9.68
CA ILE A 72 -8.60 -10.23 -10.41
C ILE A 72 -7.82 -11.50 -10.05
N VAL A 73 -6.49 -11.44 -10.04
CA VAL A 73 -5.64 -12.59 -9.66
C VAL A 73 -5.95 -13.02 -8.22
N SER A 74 -6.08 -12.08 -7.28
CA SER A 74 -6.38 -12.37 -5.88
C SER A 74 -7.79 -12.98 -5.72
N CYS A 75 -8.80 -12.46 -6.41
CA CYS A 75 -10.16 -12.99 -6.41
C CYS A 75 -10.25 -14.41 -6.99
N SER A 76 -9.37 -14.74 -7.92
CA SER A 76 -9.30 -16.07 -8.55
C SER A 76 -8.56 -17.11 -7.72
N GLY A 77 -8.04 -16.74 -6.53
CA GLY A 77 -7.33 -17.62 -5.60
C GLY A 77 -5.84 -17.31 -5.45
N GLY A 78 -5.34 -16.25 -6.08
CA GLY A 78 -3.94 -15.83 -6.00
C GLY A 78 -2.99 -16.68 -6.84
N TYR A 79 -1.69 -16.42 -6.71
CA TYR A 79 -0.64 -17.14 -7.45
C TYR A 79 -0.56 -18.61 -7.05
N SER A 80 -0.79 -18.96 -5.77
CA SER A 80 -0.80 -20.35 -5.32
C SER A 80 -1.88 -21.20 -6.02
N ALA A 81 -3.02 -20.59 -6.36
CA ALA A 81 -4.06 -21.27 -7.10
C ALA A 81 -3.70 -21.49 -8.58
N MET A 82 -2.82 -20.65 -9.15
CA MET A 82 -2.27 -20.86 -10.50
C MET A 82 -1.37 -22.10 -10.52
N ASP A 83 -0.49 -22.25 -9.52
CA ASP A 83 0.43 -23.38 -9.42
C ASP A 83 -0.32 -24.70 -9.18
N ASN A 84 -1.40 -24.66 -8.39
CA ASN A 84 -2.21 -25.83 -8.04
C ASN A 84 -3.34 -26.13 -9.05
N GLY A 85 -3.48 -25.37 -10.13
CA GLY A 85 -4.53 -25.57 -11.15
C GLY A 85 -5.96 -25.26 -10.68
N THR A 86 -6.14 -24.60 -9.54
CA THR A 86 -7.45 -24.21 -8.98
C THR A 86 -7.79 -22.73 -9.23
N PHE A 87 -7.03 -22.07 -10.07
CA PHE A 87 -7.24 -20.66 -10.43
C PHE A 87 -8.61 -20.46 -11.09
N GLY A 88 -9.36 -19.49 -10.61
CA GLY A 88 -10.70 -19.18 -11.13
C GLY A 88 -11.76 -20.21 -10.76
N SER A 89 -11.50 -21.13 -9.82
CA SER A 89 -12.51 -22.10 -9.36
C SER A 89 -13.74 -21.39 -8.79
N TRP A 90 -14.91 -22.03 -8.93
CA TRP A 90 -16.17 -21.49 -8.40
C TRP A 90 -16.11 -21.21 -6.89
N GLU A 91 -15.33 -21.99 -6.16
CA GLU A 91 -15.14 -21.81 -4.73
C GLU A 91 -14.38 -20.50 -4.44
N ASN A 92 -13.29 -20.22 -5.15
CA ASN A 92 -12.51 -19.00 -4.98
C ASN A 92 -13.33 -17.77 -5.36
N LEU A 93 -14.04 -17.85 -6.49
CA LEU A 93 -14.92 -16.77 -6.96
C LEU A 93 -16.10 -16.54 -6.01
N SER A 94 -16.67 -17.58 -5.40
CA SER A 94 -17.77 -17.43 -4.44
C SER A 94 -17.31 -16.72 -3.16
N ILE A 95 -16.13 -17.05 -2.65
CA ILE A 95 -15.55 -16.35 -1.49
C ILE A 95 -15.29 -14.88 -1.82
N ALA A 96 -14.67 -14.61 -2.97
CA ALA A 96 -14.40 -13.25 -3.41
C ALA A 96 -15.70 -12.43 -3.59
N ALA A 97 -16.73 -13.02 -4.22
CA ALA A 97 -18.02 -12.39 -4.39
C ALA A 97 -18.71 -12.11 -3.06
N LEU A 98 -18.67 -13.05 -2.13
CA LEU A 98 -19.24 -12.87 -0.78
C LEU A 98 -18.55 -11.72 -0.04
N VAL A 99 -17.22 -11.66 -0.06
CA VAL A 99 -16.46 -10.57 0.59
C VAL A 99 -16.83 -9.23 -0.05
N LEU A 100 -16.80 -9.14 -1.38
CA LEU A 100 -17.15 -7.90 -2.10
C LEU A 100 -18.56 -7.43 -1.79
N LEU A 101 -19.56 -8.32 -1.89
CA LEU A 101 -20.94 -7.99 -1.60
C LEU A 101 -21.15 -7.60 -0.13
N SER A 102 -20.47 -8.27 0.79
CA SER A 102 -20.52 -7.94 2.22
C SER A 102 -19.96 -6.56 2.49
N VAL A 103 -18.79 -6.21 1.92
CA VAL A 103 -18.19 -4.89 2.06
C VAL A 103 -19.11 -3.81 1.49
N LEU A 104 -19.69 -4.03 0.30
CA LEU A 104 -20.63 -3.09 -0.31
C LEU A 104 -21.90 -2.92 0.54
N PHE A 105 -22.44 -4.02 1.07
CA PHE A 105 -23.61 -4.00 1.94
C PHE A 105 -23.35 -3.20 3.24
N PHE A 106 -22.28 -3.51 3.95
CA PHE A 106 -21.94 -2.80 5.19
C PHE A 106 -21.58 -1.33 4.94
N ASN A 107 -20.92 -1.02 3.85
CA ASN A 107 -20.60 0.37 3.49
C ASN A 107 -21.84 1.21 3.21
N ARG A 108 -22.93 0.58 2.74
CA ARG A 108 -24.22 1.24 2.52
C ARG A 108 -25.11 1.35 3.77
N CYS A 109 -24.74 0.70 4.88
CA CYS A 109 -25.51 0.75 6.12
C CYS A 109 -25.55 2.17 6.70
N ARG A 110 -26.72 2.51 7.27
CA ARG A 110 -26.94 3.80 7.96
C ARG A 110 -26.11 3.95 9.22
N ASN A 111 -25.75 2.86 9.87
CA ASN A 111 -24.96 2.85 11.08
C ASN A 111 -23.50 3.20 10.75
N LYS A 112 -22.97 4.29 11.36
CA LYS A 112 -21.62 4.79 11.14
C LYS A 112 -20.55 3.74 11.48
N TYR A 113 -20.74 2.97 12.54
CA TYR A 113 -19.78 1.95 12.99
C TYR A 113 -19.71 0.79 12.00
N LEU A 114 -20.83 0.28 11.51
CA LEU A 114 -20.87 -0.79 10.49
C LEU A 114 -20.23 -0.33 9.18
N ARG A 115 -20.48 0.90 8.78
CA ARG A 115 -19.88 1.47 7.57
C ARG A 115 -18.36 1.62 7.69
N MET A 116 -17.86 2.08 8.84
CA MET A 116 -16.41 2.21 9.06
C MET A 116 -15.71 0.86 9.17
N SER A 117 -16.39 -0.16 9.70
CA SER A 117 -15.85 -1.51 9.87
C SER A 117 -16.16 -2.44 8.68
N SER A 118 -16.70 -1.93 7.57
CA SER A 118 -17.19 -2.74 6.44
C SER A 118 -16.13 -3.69 5.88
N ILE A 119 -14.88 -3.24 5.75
CA ILE A 119 -13.77 -4.06 5.25
C ILE A 119 -13.44 -5.19 6.24
N VAL A 120 -13.34 -4.87 7.53
CA VAL A 120 -13.04 -5.86 8.58
C VAL A 120 -14.13 -6.91 8.67
N LEU A 121 -15.41 -6.49 8.63
CA LEU A 121 -16.55 -7.40 8.64
C LEU A 121 -16.59 -8.29 7.40
N GLY A 122 -16.32 -7.72 6.21
CA GLY A 122 -16.20 -8.49 4.99
C GLY A 122 -15.08 -9.53 5.05
N LEU A 123 -13.91 -9.15 5.60
CA LEU A 123 -12.79 -10.05 5.80
C LEU A 123 -13.14 -11.20 6.76
N CYS A 124 -13.77 -10.90 7.89
CA CYS A 124 -14.22 -11.93 8.85
C CYS A 124 -15.20 -12.92 8.22
N LEU A 125 -16.16 -12.44 7.42
CA LEU A 125 -17.10 -13.30 6.70
C LEU A 125 -16.39 -14.16 5.65
N GLY A 126 -15.44 -13.59 4.90
CA GLY A 126 -14.64 -14.31 3.92
C GLY A 126 -13.80 -15.41 4.56
N TYR A 127 -13.13 -15.10 5.65
CA TYR A 127 -12.37 -16.12 6.43
C TYR A 127 -13.28 -17.20 7.02
N GLY A 128 -14.44 -16.83 7.56
CA GLY A 128 -15.42 -17.78 8.07
C GLY A 128 -15.89 -18.74 6.99
N LEU A 129 -16.17 -18.27 5.78
CA LEU A 129 -16.54 -19.11 4.65
C LEU A 129 -15.37 -20.00 4.18
N ALA A 130 -14.17 -19.44 4.07
CA ALA A 130 -12.98 -20.20 3.70
C ALA A 130 -12.68 -21.31 4.70
N PHE A 131 -12.89 -21.05 6.00
CA PHE A 131 -12.77 -22.05 7.06
C PHE A 131 -13.83 -23.15 6.93
N ALA A 132 -15.08 -22.78 6.69
CA ALA A 132 -16.19 -23.74 6.50
C ALA A 132 -15.98 -24.62 5.26
N LEU A 133 -15.32 -24.12 4.22
CA LEU A 133 -14.94 -24.86 3.01
C LEU A 133 -13.65 -25.67 3.17
N GLY A 134 -13.02 -25.68 4.35
CA GLY A 134 -11.79 -26.41 4.63
C GLY A 134 -10.55 -25.90 3.89
N LYS A 135 -10.58 -24.64 3.40
CA LYS A 135 -9.45 -24.02 2.69
C LYS A 135 -8.41 -23.39 3.62
N VAL A 136 -8.73 -23.29 4.91
CA VAL A 136 -7.82 -22.75 5.93
C VAL A 136 -7.12 -23.90 6.61
N ASP A 137 -5.83 -24.05 6.38
CA ASP A 137 -4.99 -25.02 7.06
C ASP A 137 -4.60 -24.51 8.44
N MET A 138 -5.29 -25.04 9.46
CA MET A 138 -5.01 -24.69 10.86
C MET A 138 -3.76 -25.39 11.42
N SER A 139 -3.26 -26.43 10.74
CA SER A 139 -2.07 -27.17 11.19
C SER A 139 -0.78 -26.33 11.02
N SER A 140 -0.82 -25.36 10.11
CA SER A 140 0.29 -24.41 9.88
C SER A 140 0.38 -23.31 10.95
N LEU A 141 -0.63 -23.17 11.81
CA LEU A 141 -0.63 -22.20 12.91
C LEU A 141 0.30 -22.67 14.03
N ASN A 142 1.53 -22.21 14.00
CA ASN A 142 2.47 -22.44 15.09
C ASN A 142 2.20 -21.44 16.22
N VAL A 143 1.55 -21.91 17.29
CA VAL A 143 1.19 -21.10 18.46
C VAL A 143 2.44 -20.51 19.14
N GLU A 144 3.58 -21.21 19.10
CA GLU A 144 4.86 -20.71 19.62
C GLU A 144 5.34 -19.50 18.83
N MET A 145 5.10 -19.45 17.51
CA MET A 145 5.45 -18.33 16.66
C MET A 145 4.57 -17.10 16.94
N LEU A 146 3.30 -17.31 17.30
CA LEU A 146 2.38 -16.23 17.68
C LEU A 146 2.74 -15.60 19.05
N MET A 147 3.35 -16.38 19.94
CA MET A 147 3.77 -15.92 21.27
C MET A 147 5.24 -15.46 21.31
N SER A 148 5.99 -15.63 20.21
CA SER A 148 7.38 -15.19 20.15
C SER A 148 7.49 -13.66 20.04
N PHE A 149 8.18 -13.05 21.00
CA PHE A 149 8.50 -11.63 20.95
C PHE A 149 9.74 -11.42 20.06
N ASN A 150 9.51 -11.05 18.81
CA ASN A 150 10.58 -10.77 17.86
C ASN A 150 10.92 -9.26 17.88
N ILE A 151 12.15 -8.93 18.24
CA ILE A 151 12.67 -7.56 18.14
C ILE A 151 13.03 -7.30 16.67
N PRO A 152 12.53 -6.20 16.07
CA PRO A 152 12.91 -5.84 14.70
C PRO A 152 14.43 -5.67 14.59
N GLN A 153 15.06 -6.42 13.71
CA GLN A 153 16.51 -6.35 13.45
C GLN A 153 16.74 -5.46 12.23
N PRO A 154 17.43 -4.30 12.37
CA PRO A 154 17.81 -3.50 11.23
C PRO A 154 18.71 -4.29 10.27
N PHE A 155 18.52 -4.08 8.95
CA PHE A 155 19.35 -4.67 7.89
C PHE A 155 19.44 -6.20 7.91
N LYS A 156 18.46 -6.92 8.43
CA LYS A 156 18.48 -8.39 8.58
C LYS A 156 18.82 -9.14 7.29
N TYR A 157 18.36 -8.66 6.16
CA TYR A 157 18.57 -9.28 4.86
C TYR A 157 19.76 -8.70 4.08
N GLY A 158 20.48 -7.75 4.67
CA GLY A 158 21.54 -7.03 3.99
C GLY A 158 21.04 -5.89 3.11
N VAL A 159 21.96 -5.19 2.46
CA VAL A 159 21.70 -4.03 1.61
C VAL A 159 22.55 -4.14 0.36
N GLU A 160 21.91 -4.19 -0.80
CA GLU A 160 22.56 -4.13 -2.10
C GLU A 160 22.04 -2.95 -2.91
N PHE A 161 22.82 -2.50 -3.87
CA PHE A 161 22.47 -1.34 -4.70
C PHE A 161 22.68 -1.65 -6.18
N ASN A 162 21.69 -1.26 -6.98
CA ASN A 162 21.77 -1.30 -8.44
C ASN A 162 21.13 -0.03 -9.01
N VAL A 163 21.82 0.61 -9.94
CA VAL A 163 21.38 1.87 -10.54
C VAL A 163 20.04 1.74 -11.25
N SER A 164 19.80 0.63 -11.96
CA SER A 164 18.55 0.40 -12.67
C SER A 164 17.36 0.31 -11.69
N SER A 165 17.52 -0.47 -10.62
CA SER A 165 16.52 -0.60 -9.56
C SER A 165 16.28 0.72 -8.82
N PHE A 166 17.36 1.47 -8.54
CA PHE A 166 17.27 2.80 -7.94
C PHE A 166 16.44 3.77 -8.81
N ILE A 167 16.68 3.80 -10.13
CA ILE A 167 15.92 4.68 -11.04
C ILE A 167 14.46 4.24 -11.09
N ALA A 168 14.19 2.95 -11.22
CA ALA A 168 12.82 2.43 -11.28
C ALA A 168 12.03 2.77 -10.01
N ILE A 169 12.59 2.51 -8.83
CA ILE A 169 11.96 2.80 -7.54
C ILE A 169 11.89 4.32 -7.30
N GLY A 170 12.92 5.08 -7.69
CA GLY A 170 12.97 6.53 -7.57
C GLY A 170 11.87 7.24 -8.37
N LEU A 171 11.55 6.75 -9.57
CA LEU A 171 10.41 7.25 -10.35
C LEU A 171 9.08 7.01 -9.62
N VAL A 172 8.94 5.89 -8.92
CA VAL A 172 7.72 5.63 -8.13
C VAL A 172 7.64 6.56 -6.92
N TYR A 173 8.76 6.91 -6.28
CA TYR A 173 8.75 7.92 -5.21
C TYR A 173 8.30 9.32 -5.69
N LEU A 174 8.51 9.67 -6.95
CA LEU A 174 7.91 10.88 -7.52
C LEU A 174 6.39 10.76 -7.66
N ILE A 175 5.90 9.57 -8.02
CA ILE A 175 4.48 9.28 -8.16
C ILE A 175 3.80 9.30 -6.77
N THR A 176 4.40 8.66 -5.76
CA THR A 176 3.85 8.63 -4.39
C THR A 176 3.86 10.01 -3.73
N ALA A 177 4.82 10.88 -4.04
CA ALA A 177 4.78 12.27 -3.59
C ALA A 177 3.55 13.02 -4.14
N ILE A 178 3.14 12.73 -5.39
CA ILE A 178 1.90 13.30 -5.97
C ILE A 178 0.66 12.69 -5.32
N GLU A 179 0.66 11.36 -5.12
CA GLU A 179 -0.40 10.61 -4.43
C GLU A 179 -0.61 11.17 -3.01
N ALA A 180 0.45 11.24 -2.20
CA ALA A 180 0.43 11.79 -0.85
C ALA A 180 -0.12 13.22 -0.79
N THR A 181 0.16 14.03 -1.82
CA THR A 181 -0.43 15.37 -1.94
C THR A 181 -1.95 15.31 -2.08
N GLY A 182 -2.46 14.37 -2.90
CA GLY A 182 -3.89 14.15 -3.08
C GLY A 182 -4.57 13.73 -1.78
N ASP A 183 -3.98 12.79 -1.05
CA ASP A 183 -4.53 12.24 0.19
C ASP A 183 -4.53 13.26 1.33
N VAL A 184 -3.43 14.03 1.49
CA VAL A 184 -3.38 15.14 2.44
C VAL A 184 -4.41 16.22 2.10
N THR A 185 -4.65 16.47 0.80
CA THR A 185 -5.67 17.44 0.35
C THR A 185 -7.07 16.92 0.68
N ALA A 186 -7.38 15.68 0.31
CA ALA A 186 -8.67 15.05 0.60
C ALA A 186 -8.95 15.02 2.11
N ASN A 187 -7.95 14.65 2.90
CA ASN A 187 -8.05 14.60 4.36
C ASN A 187 -8.25 16.00 4.97
N SER A 188 -7.60 17.03 4.39
CA SER A 188 -7.82 18.43 4.78
C SER A 188 -9.25 18.87 4.49
N MET A 189 -9.80 18.53 3.33
CA MET A 189 -11.18 18.84 2.95
C MET A 189 -12.20 18.19 3.90
N ILE A 190 -12.03 16.90 4.18
CA ILE A 190 -12.92 16.15 5.09
C ILE A 190 -12.86 16.71 6.51
N SER A 191 -11.68 17.20 6.92
CA SER A 191 -11.45 17.80 8.23
C SER A 191 -11.89 19.27 8.33
N GLY A 192 -12.43 19.85 7.24
CA GLY A 192 -12.83 21.26 7.22
C GLY A 192 -11.67 22.25 7.28
N LEU A 193 -10.46 21.79 6.93
CA LEU A 193 -9.25 22.63 6.94
C LEU A 193 -9.06 23.30 5.57
N PRO A 194 -8.46 24.52 5.52
CA PRO A 194 -8.22 25.19 4.25
C PRO A 194 -7.27 24.39 3.36
N ILE A 195 -7.60 24.33 2.06
CA ILE A 195 -6.81 23.65 1.02
C ILE A 195 -5.96 24.61 0.20
N GLU A 196 -5.83 25.85 0.66
CA GLU A 196 -5.02 26.89 0.06
C GLU A 196 -4.21 27.65 1.12
N GLY A 197 -3.21 28.40 0.68
CA GLY A 197 -2.36 29.23 1.53
C GLY A 197 -1.19 28.48 2.19
N ASP A 198 -0.39 29.23 2.97
CA ASP A 198 0.85 28.72 3.57
C ASP A 198 0.63 27.55 4.55
N SER A 199 -0.48 27.57 5.26
CA SER A 199 -0.82 26.50 6.22
C SER A 199 -1.08 25.17 5.53
N TYR A 200 -1.72 25.20 4.36
CA TYR A 200 -1.93 24.04 3.52
C TYR A 200 -0.62 23.52 2.94
N LEU A 201 0.22 24.42 2.39
CA LEU A 201 1.52 24.05 1.83
C LEU A 201 2.43 23.39 2.87
N LYS A 202 2.42 23.88 4.10
CA LYS A 202 3.18 23.27 5.20
C LYS A 202 2.67 21.87 5.54
N ARG A 203 1.35 21.64 5.52
CA ARG A 203 0.79 20.30 5.75
C ARG A 203 1.16 19.31 4.66
N VAL A 204 1.01 19.69 3.40
CA VAL A 204 1.38 18.84 2.28
C VAL A 204 2.88 18.54 2.29
N SER A 205 3.71 19.57 2.38
CA SER A 205 5.17 19.40 2.45
C SER A 205 5.57 18.53 3.66
N GLY A 206 4.95 18.74 4.83
CA GLY A 206 5.18 17.94 6.02
C GLY A 206 4.73 16.47 5.84
N GLY A 207 3.59 16.25 5.21
CA GLY A 207 3.07 14.91 4.89
C GLY A 207 4.02 14.14 3.97
N VAL A 208 4.38 14.72 2.84
CA VAL A 208 5.31 14.11 1.87
C VAL A 208 6.71 13.88 2.51
N MET A 209 7.17 14.80 3.37
CA MET A 209 8.43 14.59 4.10
C MET A 209 8.35 13.41 5.06
N ALA A 210 7.25 13.29 5.79
CA ALA A 210 7.04 12.20 6.72
C ALA A 210 6.92 10.85 6.00
N ASP A 211 6.31 10.84 4.81
CA ASP A 211 6.16 9.67 3.96
C ASP A 211 7.52 9.14 3.47
N GLY A 212 8.33 10.02 2.88
CA GLY A 212 9.69 9.66 2.46
C GLY A 212 10.58 9.21 3.62
N PHE A 213 10.50 9.89 4.78
CA PHE A 213 11.26 9.49 5.97
C PHE A 213 10.83 8.13 6.51
N ASN A 214 9.52 7.87 6.57
CA ASN A 214 8.99 6.59 7.02
C ASN A 214 9.32 5.45 6.05
N SER A 215 9.30 5.72 4.75
CA SER A 215 9.74 4.78 3.71
C SER A 215 11.23 4.45 3.82
N PHE A 216 12.07 5.43 4.18
CA PHE A 216 13.48 5.17 4.49
C PHE A 216 13.62 4.24 5.71
N LEU A 217 12.91 4.53 6.80
CA LEU A 217 12.90 3.68 7.99
C LEU A 217 12.34 2.28 7.70
N ALA A 218 11.31 2.18 6.86
CA ALA A 218 10.78 0.90 6.42
C ALA A 218 11.86 0.02 5.79
N GLY A 219 12.69 0.58 4.90
CA GLY A 219 13.83 -0.12 4.33
C GLY A 219 14.85 -0.58 5.37
N VAL A 220 15.16 0.27 6.37
CA VAL A 220 16.07 -0.08 7.47
C VAL A 220 15.53 -1.27 8.27
N PHE A 221 14.23 -1.31 8.55
CA PHE A 221 13.57 -2.38 9.31
C PHE A 221 13.02 -3.52 8.45
N ASN A 222 13.50 -3.66 7.22
CA ASN A 222 13.16 -4.75 6.31
C ASN A 222 11.67 -4.79 5.95
N SER A 223 11.08 -3.63 5.76
CA SER A 223 9.72 -3.44 5.27
C SER A 223 9.73 -2.70 3.92
N PHE A 224 8.60 -2.70 3.24
CA PHE A 224 8.44 -2.04 1.95
C PHE A 224 8.08 -0.56 2.12
N PRO A 225 8.31 0.27 1.07
CA PRO A 225 7.98 1.69 1.12
C PRO A 225 6.51 1.94 1.45
N ASN A 226 6.27 3.00 2.17
CA ASN A 226 4.95 3.40 2.63
C ASN A 226 4.33 4.46 1.71
N SER A 227 3.04 4.70 1.88
CA SER A 227 2.30 5.86 1.40
C SER A 227 1.27 6.30 2.43
N ILE A 228 0.78 7.53 2.28
CA ILE A 228 -0.27 8.12 3.13
C ILE A 228 -1.63 7.62 2.64
N PHE A 229 -2.52 7.33 3.61
CA PHE A 229 -3.92 6.97 3.38
C PHE A 229 -4.86 7.82 4.24
#